data_29f26e764e00196fc10835fdec904838
#
_entry.id   29f26e764e00196fc10835fdec904838
#
_cell.length_a   1.000
_cell.length_b   1.000
_cell.length_c   1.000
_cell.angle_alpha   90.00
_cell.angle_beta   90.00
_cell.angle_gamma   90.00
#
_symmetry.space_group_name_H-M   'P 1'
#
loop_
_entity.id
_entity.type
_entity.pdbx_description
1 polymer ?
#
loop_
_entity_poly.entity_id
_entity_poly.type
_entity_poly.pdbx_seq_one_letter_code
_entity_poly.pdbx_strand_id
1 'polypeptide(L)'
;MNNLKVNLLGIEFENPLMPASGPLVGTLENLLFFNDNMIGSIVTKTISVEGAVVAKPCIVASKHTVYNTELWSEKHHSEWVDHILPELVKVKKKPIIISLGYTSKDAEILVPKLNEFADFFEVSTHYGKDELKPLVSTLVKYTDKPVFIKLSPHVEDYIGFISEALKYGATGVVAVNSVGPGLVVDLKRKAVTLGLEGGKSWISGPAIKPIALNRVMNIRNAFPDLPIIATGG
;
A
#
# COMPACT_ATOMS: atom_id res chain seq x y z
N MET A 1 -3.32 -6.19 31.13
CA MET A 1 -3.65 -5.86 29.74
C MET A 1 -2.52 -6.39 28.87
N ASN A 2 -2.83 -7.16 27.82
CA ASN A 2 -1.80 -7.62 26.91
C ASN A 2 -1.16 -6.39 26.23
N ASN A 3 0.16 -6.30 26.30
CA ASN A 3 0.89 -5.27 25.59
C ASN A 3 0.86 -5.60 24.09
N LEU A 4 0.14 -4.81 23.29
CA LEU A 4 0.05 -4.98 21.84
C LEU A 4 1.13 -4.21 21.09
N LYS A 5 2.03 -3.53 21.78
CA LYS A 5 3.11 -2.77 21.16
C LYS A 5 4.00 -3.65 20.31
N VAL A 6 4.39 -3.14 19.16
CA VAL A 6 5.29 -3.78 18.21
C VAL A 6 6.42 -2.82 17.89
N ASN A 7 7.66 -3.32 17.89
CA ASN A 7 8.80 -2.59 17.34
C ASN A 7 9.10 -3.13 15.94
N LEU A 8 9.16 -2.26 14.95
CA LEU A 8 9.52 -2.58 13.59
C LEU A 8 10.66 -1.66 13.15
N LEU A 9 11.85 -2.20 12.95
CA LEU A 9 13.04 -1.46 12.53
C LEU A 9 13.35 -0.24 13.43
N GLY A 10 13.18 -0.38 14.74
CA GLY A 10 13.45 0.67 15.73
C GLY A 10 12.30 1.66 15.96
N ILE A 11 11.21 1.58 15.20
CA ILE A 11 10.03 2.42 15.37
C ILE A 11 8.96 1.67 16.16
N GLU A 12 8.46 2.27 17.23
CA GLU A 12 7.41 1.71 18.07
C GLU A 12 6.02 1.99 17.51
N PHE A 13 5.21 0.95 17.44
CA PHE A 13 3.78 1.00 17.10
C PHE A 13 2.97 0.63 18.34
N GLU A 14 1.92 1.37 18.66
CA GLU A 14 1.04 1.08 19.81
C GLU A 14 0.38 -0.30 19.72
N ASN A 15 0.15 -0.77 18.50
CA ASN A 15 -0.39 -2.09 18.18
C ASN A 15 -0.09 -2.45 16.71
N PRO A 16 -0.26 -3.73 16.29
CA PRO A 16 0.10 -4.15 14.93
C PRO A 16 -0.93 -3.79 13.85
N LEU A 17 -2.06 -3.15 14.20
CA LEU A 17 -3.11 -2.86 13.25
C LEU A 17 -2.84 -1.57 12.49
N MET A 18 -3.05 -1.59 11.19
CA MET A 18 -2.94 -0.41 10.33
C MET A 18 -3.88 -0.52 9.14
N PRO A 19 -4.37 0.59 8.57
CA PRO A 19 -5.09 0.56 7.31
C PRO A 19 -4.12 0.21 6.18
N ALA A 20 -4.59 -0.49 5.16
CA ALA A 20 -3.82 -0.65 3.93
C ALA A 20 -3.92 0.62 3.07
N SER A 21 -2.89 0.87 2.25
CA SER A 21 -2.98 1.89 1.20
C SER A 21 -4.17 1.59 0.28
N GLY A 22 -5.15 2.47 0.27
CA GLY A 22 -6.40 2.26 -0.45
C GLY A 22 -7.35 3.45 -0.32
N PRO A 23 -8.63 3.31 -0.72
CA PRO A 23 -9.57 4.42 -0.75
C PRO A 23 -9.88 5.05 0.62
N LEU A 24 -9.77 4.27 1.70
CA LEU A 24 -10.06 4.75 3.06
C LEU A 24 -9.02 5.74 3.61
N VAL A 25 -7.88 5.88 2.97
CA VAL A 25 -6.75 6.72 3.43
C VAL A 25 -6.38 7.79 2.39
N GLY A 26 -7.35 8.20 1.57
CA GLY A 26 -7.16 9.15 0.47
C GLY A 26 -7.48 10.61 0.82
N THR A 27 -7.94 10.92 2.02
CA THR A 27 -8.31 12.28 2.44
C THR A 27 -7.72 12.64 3.78
N LEU A 28 -7.50 13.93 4.03
CA LEU A 28 -7.02 14.42 5.32
C LEU A 28 -7.97 13.99 6.47
N GLU A 29 -9.27 14.13 6.28
CA GLU A 29 -10.28 13.76 7.26
C GLU A 29 -10.13 12.30 7.72
N ASN A 30 -9.99 11.39 6.76
CA ASN A 30 -9.81 9.98 7.06
C ASN A 30 -8.47 9.68 7.75
N LEU A 31 -7.39 10.36 7.35
CA LEU A 31 -6.09 10.22 8.00
C LEU A 31 -6.12 10.73 9.44
N LEU A 32 -6.78 11.84 9.71
CA LEU A 32 -7.00 12.37 11.05
C LEU A 32 -7.86 11.41 11.89
N PHE A 33 -8.92 10.84 11.30
CA PHE A 33 -9.70 9.80 11.97
C PHE A 33 -8.82 8.62 12.41
N PHE A 34 -7.96 8.12 11.54
CA PHE A 34 -7.04 7.03 11.89
C PHE A 34 -5.99 7.46 12.91
N ASN A 35 -5.49 8.71 12.83
CA ASN A 35 -4.55 9.24 13.81
C ASN A 35 -5.12 9.25 15.24
N ASP A 36 -6.42 9.45 15.38
CA ASP A 36 -7.10 9.56 16.68
C ASP A 36 -7.68 8.23 17.20
N ASN A 37 -7.71 7.19 16.38
CA ASN A 37 -8.29 5.90 16.73
C ASN A 37 -7.25 4.82 17.05
N MET A 38 -7.72 3.64 17.52
CA MET A 38 -6.88 2.54 18.01
C MET A 38 -6.23 1.73 16.89
N ILE A 39 -5.37 2.36 16.11
CA ILE A 39 -4.46 1.70 15.16
C ILE A 39 -3.01 2.04 15.49
N GLY A 40 -2.06 1.24 15.04
CA GLY A 40 -0.63 1.44 15.34
C GLY A 40 0.09 2.39 14.38
N SER A 41 -0.43 2.59 13.16
CA SER A 41 0.23 3.40 12.13
C SER A 41 -0.79 3.95 11.14
N ILE A 42 -0.45 5.07 10.51
CA ILE A 42 -1.16 5.64 9.37
C ILE A 42 -0.45 5.20 8.09
N VAL A 43 -1.22 4.75 7.10
CA VAL A 43 -0.71 4.48 5.75
C VAL A 43 -1.45 5.40 4.80
N THR A 44 -0.76 6.09 3.88
CA THR A 44 -1.39 6.98 2.92
C THR A 44 -1.98 6.20 1.73
N LYS A 45 -2.93 6.79 1.02
CA LYS A 45 -3.25 6.36 -0.35
C LYS A 45 -1.97 6.44 -1.19
N THR A 46 -1.78 5.51 -2.11
CA THR A 46 -0.61 5.55 -3.00
C THR A 46 -0.53 6.90 -3.73
N ILE A 47 0.57 7.61 -3.55
CA ILE A 47 0.83 8.93 -4.17
C ILE A 47 1.64 8.71 -5.43
N SER A 48 1.24 9.32 -6.54
CA SER A 48 2.00 9.43 -7.78
C SER A 48 2.13 10.91 -8.16
N VAL A 49 2.97 11.24 -9.13
CA VAL A 49 3.19 12.64 -9.52
C VAL A 49 1.87 13.26 -9.97
N GLU A 50 1.15 12.58 -10.85
CA GLU A 50 -0.15 13.03 -11.33
C GLU A 50 -1.30 12.34 -10.59
N GLY A 51 -2.40 13.05 -10.39
CA GLY A 51 -3.64 12.48 -9.86
C GLY A 51 -4.24 11.46 -10.82
N ALA A 52 -4.75 10.36 -10.28
CA ALA A 52 -5.42 9.34 -11.08
C ALA A 52 -6.79 9.81 -11.56
N VAL A 53 -7.17 9.38 -12.75
CA VAL A 53 -8.56 9.49 -13.24
C VAL A 53 -9.24 8.15 -13.08
N VAL A 54 -10.22 8.07 -12.18
CA VAL A 54 -10.88 6.82 -11.80
C VAL A 54 -12.33 6.83 -12.28
N ALA A 55 -12.70 5.83 -13.09
CA ALA A 55 -14.07 5.66 -13.55
C ALA A 55 -14.99 5.27 -12.37
N LYS A 56 -16.11 5.95 -12.24
CA LYS A 56 -17.09 5.71 -11.16
C LYS A 56 -18.30 4.90 -11.68
N PRO A 57 -18.93 4.05 -10.87
CA PRO A 57 -18.55 3.68 -9.50
C PRO A 57 -17.28 2.83 -9.48
N CYS A 58 -16.44 3.03 -8.49
CA CYS A 58 -15.12 2.36 -8.42
C CYS A 58 -15.00 1.37 -7.27
N ILE A 59 -15.97 1.31 -6.36
CA ILE A 59 -15.97 0.40 -5.20
C ILE A 59 -17.34 -0.22 -5.03
N VAL A 60 -17.36 -1.54 -4.82
CA VAL A 60 -18.54 -2.29 -4.38
C VAL A 60 -18.11 -3.25 -3.28
N ALA A 61 -18.86 -3.28 -2.20
CA ALA A 61 -18.61 -4.18 -1.09
C ALA A 61 -19.74 -5.23 -0.96
N SER A 62 -19.35 -6.42 -0.59
CA SER A 62 -20.22 -7.51 -0.15
C SER A 62 -19.86 -7.90 1.28
N LYS A 63 -20.54 -8.91 1.84
CA LYS A 63 -20.27 -9.39 3.21
C LYS A 63 -18.80 -9.79 3.44
N HIS A 64 -18.12 -10.32 2.44
CA HIS A 64 -16.79 -10.91 2.57
C HIS A 64 -15.76 -10.37 1.56
N THR A 65 -16.15 -9.44 0.71
CA THR A 65 -15.33 -9.02 -0.41
C THR A 65 -15.52 -7.54 -0.69
N VAL A 66 -14.43 -6.84 -0.91
CA VAL A 66 -14.44 -5.51 -1.49
C VAL A 66 -13.85 -5.62 -2.90
N TYR A 67 -14.62 -5.16 -3.86
CA TYR A 67 -14.21 -5.04 -5.26
C TYR A 67 -13.92 -3.59 -5.56
N ASN A 68 -12.82 -3.31 -6.20
CA ASN A 68 -12.47 -1.95 -6.57
C ASN A 68 -11.80 -1.87 -7.94
N THR A 69 -11.96 -0.74 -8.59
CA THR A 69 -11.24 -0.33 -9.79
C THR A 69 -10.36 0.88 -9.49
N GLU A 70 -9.99 1.06 -8.22
CA GLU A 70 -9.16 2.14 -7.73
C GLU A 70 -7.75 2.05 -8.32
N LEU A 71 -7.20 3.20 -8.60
CA LEU A 71 -5.81 3.42 -8.97
C LEU A 71 -5.09 4.06 -7.77
N TRP A 72 -4.04 4.84 -8.02
CA TRP A 72 -3.40 5.67 -7.02
C TRP A 72 -4.30 6.86 -6.62
N SER A 73 -3.78 7.81 -5.86
CA SER A 73 -4.54 8.98 -5.42
C SER A 73 -5.05 9.80 -6.62
N GLU A 74 -6.33 10.21 -6.58
CA GLU A 74 -6.91 11.15 -7.54
C GLU A 74 -6.37 12.58 -7.35
N LYS A 75 -5.61 12.82 -6.26
CA LYS A 75 -4.99 14.10 -5.95
C LYS A 75 -3.59 14.19 -6.55
N HIS A 76 -3.28 15.33 -7.15
CA HIS A 76 -1.91 15.65 -7.55
C HIS A 76 -0.99 15.67 -6.33
N HIS A 77 0.28 15.31 -6.50
CA HIS A 77 1.22 15.21 -5.37
C HIS A 77 1.37 16.50 -4.56
N SER A 78 1.20 17.67 -5.18
CA SER A 78 1.29 18.94 -4.45
C SER A 78 0.21 19.07 -3.37
N GLU A 79 -1.00 18.55 -3.58
CA GLU A 79 -2.02 18.56 -2.53
C GLU A 79 -1.62 17.74 -1.31
N TRP A 80 -0.86 16.65 -1.53
CA TRP A 80 -0.28 15.86 -0.44
C TRP A 80 0.83 16.60 0.28
N VAL A 81 1.77 17.18 -0.47
CA VAL A 81 2.97 17.84 0.06
C VAL A 81 2.64 19.19 0.70
N ASP A 82 1.77 19.98 0.08
CA ASP A 82 1.54 21.36 0.51
C ASP A 82 0.39 21.50 1.51
N HIS A 83 -0.51 20.50 1.60
CA HIS A 83 -1.72 20.60 2.42
C HIS A 83 -1.94 19.39 3.33
N ILE A 84 -2.06 18.17 2.79
CA ILE A 84 -2.53 17.02 3.58
C ILE A 84 -1.48 16.60 4.63
N LEU A 85 -0.25 16.35 4.21
CA LEU A 85 0.80 15.86 5.11
C LEU A 85 1.25 16.90 6.13
N PRO A 86 1.42 18.19 5.79
CA PRO A 86 1.70 19.22 6.79
C PRO A 86 0.64 19.30 7.89
N GLU A 87 -0.65 19.27 7.54
CA GLU A 87 -1.72 19.30 8.52
C GLU A 87 -1.75 18.03 9.39
N LEU A 88 -1.52 16.87 8.79
CA LEU A 88 -1.44 15.61 9.54
C LEU A 88 -0.27 15.61 10.54
N VAL A 89 0.91 16.10 10.13
CA VAL A 89 2.11 16.08 10.96
C VAL A 89 2.00 17.03 12.16
N LYS A 90 1.27 18.16 12.05
CA LYS A 90 1.01 19.05 13.19
C LYS A 90 0.36 18.36 14.39
N VAL A 91 -0.43 17.31 14.13
CA VAL A 91 -1.16 16.57 15.16
C VAL A 91 -0.76 15.08 15.22
N LYS A 92 0.37 14.74 14.62
CA LYS A 92 0.87 13.36 14.50
C LYS A 92 0.97 12.68 15.86
N LYS A 93 0.30 11.53 15.99
CA LYS A 93 0.36 10.65 17.17
C LYS A 93 0.97 9.28 16.86
N LYS A 94 1.09 8.94 15.57
CA LYS A 94 1.45 7.60 15.08
C LYS A 94 2.48 7.67 13.98
N PRO A 95 3.27 6.61 13.76
CA PRO A 95 4.13 6.51 12.58
C PRO A 95 3.32 6.64 11.28
N ILE A 96 3.92 7.28 10.29
CA ILE A 96 3.33 7.50 8.96
C ILE A 96 4.11 6.68 7.94
N ILE A 97 3.40 5.78 7.26
CA ILE A 97 3.90 5.04 6.11
C ILE A 97 3.38 5.72 4.85
N ILE A 98 4.26 6.27 4.05
CA ILE A 98 3.88 6.89 2.78
C ILE A 98 3.94 5.84 1.68
N SER A 99 2.78 5.58 1.07
CA SER A 99 2.67 4.68 -0.08
C SER A 99 2.91 5.44 -1.38
N LEU A 100 3.86 4.96 -2.19
CA LEU A 100 4.25 5.52 -3.49
C LEU A 100 3.88 4.55 -4.63
N GLY A 101 3.47 5.05 -5.75
CA GLY A 101 3.44 4.37 -7.03
C GLY A 101 4.66 4.81 -7.84
N TYR A 102 4.86 4.28 -9.00
CA TYR A 102 4.98 2.89 -9.48
C TYR A 102 6.29 2.84 -10.25
N THR A 103 6.87 4.03 -10.54
CA THR A 103 8.04 4.16 -11.41
C THR A 103 9.23 4.79 -10.68
N SER A 104 10.42 4.53 -11.18
CA SER A 104 11.65 5.18 -10.67
C SER A 104 11.57 6.70 -10.83
N LYS A 105 10.89 7.20 -11.87
CA LYS A 105 10.68 8.64 -12.09
C LYS A 105 9.76 9.25 -11.02
N ASP A 106 8.68 8.55 -10.63
CA ASP A 106 7.85 8.98 -9.50
C ASP A 106 8.68 9.06 -8.22
N ALA A 107 9.49 8.03 -7.94
CA ALA A 107 10.34 7.99 -6.76
C ALA A 107 11.36 9.16 -6.73
N GLU A 108 12.00 9.47 -7.86
CA GLU A 108 12.96 10.58 -7.99
C GLU A 108 12.33 11.94 -7.66
N ILE A 109 11.10 12.16 -8.08
CA ILE A 109 10.38 13.43 -7.88
C ILE A 109 9.77 13.51 -6.48
N LEU A 110 9.18 12.40 -5.99
CA LEU A 110 8.34 12.41 -4.81
C LEU A 110 9.11 12.17 -3.51
N VAL A 111 10.11 11.27 -3.51
CA VAL A 111 10.80 10.93 -2.26
C VAL A 111 11.47 12.14 -1.61
N PRO A 112 12.20 13.01 -2.32
CA PRO A 112 12.77 14.22 -1.71
C PRO A 112 11.75 15.15 -1.07
N LYS A 113 10.52 15.21 -1.62
CA LYS A 113 9.44 16.07 -1.13
C LYS A 113 8.65 15.46 0.04
N LEU A 114 8.63 14.13 0.12
CA LEU A 114 7.81 13.38 1.08
C LEU A 114 8.64 12.86 2.27
N ASN A 115 9.97 12.87 2.17
CA ASN A 115 10.86 12.27 3.15
C ASN A 115 10.71 12.84 4.56
N GLU A 116 10.46 14.14 4.69
CA GLU A 116 10.25 14.79 5.98
C GLU A 116 8.99 14.32 6.71
N PHE A 117 7.98 13.86 5.99
CA PHE A 117 6.69 13.40 6.54
C PHE A 117 6.67 11.91 6.84
N ALA A 118 7.57 11.12 6.25
CA ALA A 118 7.58 9.66 6.33
C ALA A 118 8.38 9.14 7.52
N ASP A 119 7.87 8.10 8.17
CA ASP A 119 8.67 7.19 9.00
C ASP A 119 9.11 5.97 8.19
N PHE A 120 8.29 5.53 7.22
CA PHE A 120 8.55 4.46 6.26
C PHE A 120 8.02 4.84 4.89
N PHE A 121 8.57 4.19 3.87
CA PHE A 121 7.99 4.16 2.53
C PHE A 121 7.47 2.77 2.18
N GLU A 122 6.28 2.70 1.62
CA GLU A 122 5.74 1.54 0.92
C GLU A 122 5.72 1.86 -0.57
N VAL A 123 6.23 0.98 -1.42
CA VAL A 123 6.13 1.16 -2.86
C VAL A 123 5.36 0.01 -3.50
N SER A 124 4.33 0.36 -4.26
CA SER A 124 3.61 -0.61 -5.07
C SER A 124 4.46 -1.02 -6.26
N THR A 125 4.77 -2.31 -6.35
CA THR A 125 5.55 -2.86 -7.46
C THR A 125 4.61 -3.42 -8.53
N HIS A 126 4.93 -3.14 -9.80
CA HIS A 126 4.32 -3.83 -10.92
C HIS A 126 4.86 -5.27 -11.04
N TYR A 127 4.28 -6.07 -11.93
CA TYR A 127 4.58 -7.49 -12.07
C TYR A 127 5.95 -7.78 -12.71
N GLY A 128 6.62 -6.76 -13.26
CA GLY A 128 7.87 -6.93 -14.02
C GLY A 128 9.12 -6.78 -13.16
N LYS A 129 10.07 -7.69 -13.33
CA LYS A 129 11.40 -7.60 -12.66
C LYS A 129 12.24 -6.44 -13.18
N ASP A 130 12.01 -5.99 -14.41
CA ASP A 130 12.83 -4.96 -15.06
C ASP A 130 12.72 -3.60 -14.38
N GLU A 131 11.54 -3.23 -13.88
CA GLU A 131 11.31 -1.98 -13.16
C GLU A 131 11.71 -2.04 -11.68
N LEU A 132 11.89 -3.23 -11.11
CA LEU A 132 12.17 -3.40 -9.68
C LEU A 132 13.49 -2.73 -9.27
N LYS A 133 14.56 -3.00 -10.01
CA LYS A 133 15.89 -2.44 -9.71
C LYS A 133 15.91 -0.92 -9.80
N PRO A 134 15.49 -0.28 -10.91
CA PRO A 134 15.51 1.18 -11.00
C PRO A 134 14.62 1.82 -9.93
N LEU A 135 13.45 1.25 -9.65
CA LEU A 135 12.52 1.78 -8.65
C LEU A 135 13.11 1.75 -7.24
N VAL A 136 13.53 0.57 -6.75
CA VAL A 136 14.06 0.42 -5.38
C VAL A 136 15.36 1.18 -5.21
N SER A 137 16.29 1.11 -6.18
CA SER A 137 17.55 1.84 -6.10
C SER A 137 17.37 3.37 -6.10
N THR A 138 16.35 3.87 -6.80
CA THR A 138 16.02 5.30 -6.77
C THR A 138 15.43 5.70 -5.41
N LEU A 139 14.53 4.90 -4.86
CA LEU A 139 13.99 5.15 -3.52
C LEU A 139 15.10 5.28 -2.48
N VAL A 140 15.96 4.28 -2.34
CA VAL A 140 17.02 4.25 -1.32
C VAL A 140 18.10 5.30 -1.55
N LYS A 141 18.23 5.84 -2.76
CA LYS A 141 19.11 6.97 -3.05
C LYS A 141 18.65 8.27 -2.40
N TYR A 142 17.34 8.45 -2.27
CA TYR A 142 16.73 9.71 -1.82
C TYR A 142 16.17 9.66 -0.39
N THR A 143 16.25 8.50 0.29
CA THR A 143 15.82 8.36 1.69
C THR A 143 16.70 7.40 2.47
N ASP A 144 16.87 7.70 3.75
CA ASP A 144 17.43 6.80 4.78
C ASP A 144 16.34 6.03 5.53
N LYS A 145 15.06 6.30 5.22
CA LYS A 145 13.92 5.62 5.85
C LYS A 145 13.77 4.21 5.32
N PRO A 146 13.19 3.29 6.12
CA PRO A 146 12.87 1.94 5.64
C PRO A 146 11.98 1.94 4.40
N VAL A 147 12.33 1.12 3.41
CA VAL A 147 11.59 0.97 2.15
C VAL A 147 11.00 -0.42 2.06
N PHE A 148 9.68 -0.52 2.02
CA PHE A 148 8.94 -1.76 1.87
C PHE A 148 8.39 -1.89 0.45
N ILE A 149 8.61 -3.04 -0.18
CA ILE A 149 7.95 -3.36 -1.44
C ILE A 149 6.59 -4.00 -1.18
N LYS A 150 5.53 -3.50 -1.82
CA LYS A 150 4.21 -4.12 -1.76
C LYS A 150 4.07 -5.15 -2.86
N LEU A 151 4.02 -6.41 -2.44
CA LEU A 151 4.01 -7.56 -3.32
C LEU A 151 2.66 -7.73 -4.01
N SER A 152 2.68 -7.81 -5.35
CA SER A 152 1.53 -8.28 -6.10
C SER A 152 1.32 -9.78 -5.90
N PRO A 153 0.08 -10.24 -5.67
CA PRO A 153 -0.21 -11.69 -5.55
C PRO A 153 0.03 -12.47 -6.85
N HIS A 154 0.19 -11.78 -7.97
CA HIS A 154 0.40 -12.38 -9.30
C HIS A 154 1.87 -12.62 -9.65
N VAL A 155 2.81 -12.20 -8.82
CA VAL A 155 4.23 -12.54 -9.01
C VAL A 155 4.42 -14.02 -8.69
N GLU A 156 4.73 -14.83 -9.70
CA GLU A 156 4.92 -16.29 -9.54
C GLU A 156 6.13 -16.58 -8.66
N ASP A 157 7.31 -16.13 -9.06
CA ASP A 157 8.56 -16.24 -8.31
C ASP A 157 8.71 -15.04 -7.35
N TYR A 158 7.80 -14.92 -6.39
CA TYR A 158 7.83 -13.81 -5.42
C TYR A 158 8.99 -13.92 -4.42
N ILE A 159 9.51 -15.10 -4.15
CA ILE A 159 10.68 -15.28 -3.31
C ILE A 159 11.93 -14.71 -4.00
N GLY A 160 12.14 -15.05 -5.27
CA GLY A 160 13.21 -14.45 -6.07
C GLY A 160 13.03 -12.95 -6.25
N PHE A 161 11.80 -12.48 -6.45
CA PHE A 161 11.48 -11.05 -6.54
C PHE A 161 11.84 -10.28 -5.27
N ILE A 162 11.49 -10.81 -4.09
CA ILE A 162 11.86 -10.23 -2.79
C ILE A 162 13.38 -10.24 -2.62
N SER A 163 14.04 -11.37 -2.93
CA SER A 163 15.49 -11.47 -2.85
C SER A 163 16.19 -10.40 -3.68
N GLU A 164 15.71 -10.14 -4.89
CA GLU A 164 16.25 -9.07 -5.74
C GLU A 164 15.98 -7.68 -5.14
N ALA A 165 14.77 -7.41 -4.65
CA ALA A 165 14.46 -6.13 -4.01
C ALA A 165 15.37 -5.83 -2.82
N LEU A 166 15.66 -6.84 -1.99
CA LEU A 166 16.58 -6.72 -0.85
C LEU A 166 18.01 -6.38 -1.29
N LYS A 167 18.50 -6.96 -2.40
CA LYS A 167 19.82 -6.59 -2.98
C LYS A 167 19.87 -5.15 -3.42
N TYR A 168 18.73 -4.55 -3.81
CA TYR A 168 18.67 -3.15 -4.22
C TYR A 168 18.38 -2.19 -3.07
N GLY A 169 18.26 -2.70 -1.83
CA GLY A 169 18.14 -1.90 -0.61
C GLY A 169 16.74 -1.83 0.00
N ALA A 170 15.78 -2.61 -0.48
CA ALA A 170 14.51 -2.75 0.23
C ALA A 170 14.76 -3.37 1.62
N THR A 171 14.00 -2.93 2.63
CA THR A 171 14.16 -3.33 4.02
C THR A 171 13.06 -4.26 4.51
N GLY A 172 11.97 -4.39 3.77
CA GLY A 172 10.85 -5.24 4.13
C GLY A 172 9.85 -5.44 3.00
N VAL A 173 8.79 -6.16 3.30
CA VAL A 173 7.73 -6.48 2.35
C VAL A 173 6.36 -6.27 2.94
N VAL A 174 5.43 -5.73 2.13
CA VAL A 174 3.99 -5.71 2.39
C VAL A 174 3.33 -6.80 1.56
N ALA A 175 2.73 -7.80 2.18
CA ALA A 175 2.14 -8.95 1.51
C ALA A 175 0.69 -9.17 1.97
N VAL A 176 -0.28 -9.06 1.03
CA VAL A 176 -0.19 -8.88 -0.41
C VAL A 176 -1.09 -7.75 -0.90
N ASN A 177 -0.92 -7.31 -2.16
CA ASN A 177 -1.86 -6.42 -2.82
C ASN A 177 -3.17 -7.17 -3.19
N SER A 178 -4.20 -6.46 -3.65
CA SER A 178 -5.47 -7.03 -4.09
C SER A 178 -5.30 -8.06 -5.22
N VAL A 179 -6.19 -9.04 -5.25
CA VAL A 179 -6.21 -10.12 -6.25
C VAL A 179 -7.15 -9.74 -7.38
N GLY A 180 -6.77 -9.95 -8.62
CA GLY A 180 -7.63 -9.66 -9.78
C GLY A 180 -6.94 -9.99 -11.11
N PRO A 181 -7.57 -9.72 -12.24
CA PRO A 181 -8.88 -9.09 -12.33
C PRO A 181 -10.03 -10.01 -11.93
N GLY A 182 -11.02 -9.44 -11.26
CA GLY A 182 -12.32 -10.05 -10.99
C GLY A 182 -13.46 -9.32 -11.71
N LEU A 183 -14.68 -9.77 -11.51
CA LEU A 183 -15.88 -9.19 -12.10
C LEU A 183 -17.03 -9.20 -11.10
N VAL A 184 -17.79 -8.10 -11.04
CA VAL A 184 -19.04 -8.02 -10.30
C VAL A 184 -20.19 -7.73 -11.26
N VAL A 185 -21.18 -8.62 -11.27
CA VAL A 185 -22.36 -8.52 -12.13
C VAL A 185 -23.61 -8.29 -11.29
N ASP A 186 -24.37 -7.26 -11.62
CA ASP A 186 -25.73 -7.07 -11.14
C ASP A 186 -26.68 -7.87 -12.04
N LEU A 187 -27.18 -8.99 -11.51
CA LEU A 187 -28.09 -9.88 -12.24
C LEU A 187 -29.43 -9.22 -12.56
N LYS A 188 -29.90 -8.29 -11.70
CA LYS A 188 -31.17 -7.58 -11.94
C LYS A 188 -31.03 -6.59 -13.08
N ARG A 189 -29.93 -5.87 -13.12
CA ARG A 189 -29.61 -4.90 -14.18
C ARG A 189 -29.01 -5.55 -15.43
N LYS A 190 -28.60 -6.80 -15.33
CA LYS A 190 -27.88 -7.55 -16.40
C LYS A 190 -26.65 -6.78 -16.91
N ALA A 191 -25.92 -6.16 -15.98
CA ALA A 191 -24.80 -5.29 -16.28
C ALA A 191 -23.66 -5.49 -15.28
N VAL A 192 -22.46 -5.09 -15.67
CA VAL A 192 -21.32 -4.98 -14.75
C VAL A 192 -21.53 -3.81 -13.79
N THR A 193 -21.07 -3.98 -12.55
CA THR A 193 -21.36 -3.01 -11.48
C THR A 193 -20.35 -1.88 -11.41
N LEU A 194 -19.09 -2.14 -11.79
CA LEU A 194 -18.00 -1.17 -11.68
C LEU A 194 -17.74 -0.47 -13.02
N GLY A 195 -17.31 0.80 -12.94
CA GLY A 195 -17.25 1.71 -14.09
C GLY A 195 -16.05 1.53 -15.03
N LEU A 196 -15.09 0.63 -14.72
CA LEU A 196 -13.98 0.36 -15.63
C LEU A 196 -14.47 -0.45 -16.85
N GLU A 197 -13.85 -0.23 -17.99
CA GLU A 197 -14.16 -0.96 -19.22
C GLU A 197 -14.13 -2.49 -19.01
N GLY A 198 -15.18 -3.18 -19.43
CA GLY A 198 -15.38 -4.59 -19.19
C GLY A 198 -15.66 -4.98 -17.74
N GLY A 199 -15.86 -4.00 -16.83
CA GLY A 199 -16.15 -4.23 -15.40
C GLY A 199 -15.03 -4.88 -14.60
N LYS A 200 -13.79 -4.90 -15.12
CA LYS A 200 -12.64 -5.47 -14.42
C LYS A 200 -12.44 -4.80 -13.07
N SER A 201 -12.14 -5.61 -12.05
CA SER A 201 -11.96 -5.13 -10.67
C SER A 201 -10.89 -5.94 -9.94
N TRP A 202 -10.43 -5.41 -8.83
CA TRP A 202 -9.54 -6.11 -7.91
C TRP A 202 -10.26 -6.41 -6.62
N ILE A 203 -9.92 -7.55 -6.02
CA ILE A 203 -10.58 -8.15 -4.86
C ILE A 203 -9.71 -7.95 -3.63
N SER A 204 -10.31 -7.48 -2.55
CA SER A 204 -9.71 -7.37 -1.22
C SER A 204 -10.70 -7.79 -0.14
N GLY A 205 -10.29 -7.70 1.14
CA GLY A 205 -11.09 -8.09 2.27
C GLY A 205 -11.01 -9.59 2.59
N PRO A 206 -11.88 -10.13 3.44
CA PRO A 206 -11.80 -11.51 3.95
C PRO A 206 -11.67 -12.60 2.90
N ALA A 207 -12.16 -12.39 1.68
CA ALA A 207 -12.07 -13.37 0.60
C ALA A 207 -10.64 -13.73 0.18
N ILE A 208 -9.68 -12.80 0.31
CA ILE A 208 -8.28 -13.05 -0.05
C ILE A 208 -7.40 -13.47 1.12
N LYS A 209 -7.94 -13.51 2.33
CA LYS A 209 -7.19 -13.85 3.55
C LYS A 209 -6.39 -15.14 3.46
N PRO A 210 -6.95 -16.28 2.96
CA PRO A 210 -6.17 -17.52 2.83
C PRO A 210 -4.97 -17.38 1.90
N ILE A 211 -5.10 -16.60 0.82
CA ILE A 211 -4.01 -16.32 -0.13
C ILE A 211 -2.92 -15.49 0.55
N ALA A 212 -3.33 -14.41 1.25
CA ALA A 212 -2.40 -13.56 1.97
C ALA A 212 -1.62 -14.32 3.05
N LEU A 213 -2.30 -15.12 3.87
CA LEU A 213 -1.66 -15.93 4.91
C LEU A 213 -0.66 -16.93 4.34
N ASN A 214 -1.00 -17.61 3.24
CA ASN A 214 -0.08 -18.53 2.58
C ASN A 214 1.18 -17.80 2.08
N ARG A 215 1.03 -16.61 1.47
CA ARG A 215 2.17 -15.82 1.02
C ARG A 215 3.05 -15.37 2.18
N VAL A 216 2.45 -14.85 3.25
CA VAL A 216 3.18 -14.43 4.46
C VAL A 216 3.96 -15.59 5.07
N MET A 217 3.33 -16.76 5.20
CA MET A 217 3.98 -17.97 5.74
C MET A 217 5.20 -18.38 4.89
N ASN A 218 5.05 -18.44 3.57
CA ASN A 218 6.13 -18.83 2.67
C ASN A 218 7.28 -17.80 2.67
N ILE A 219 6.96 -16.51 2.74
CA ILE A 219 7.97 -15.44 2.84
C ILE A 219 8.73 -15.58 4.17
N ARG A 220 8.03 -15.81 5.28
CA ARG A 220 8.66 -16.01 6.60
C ARG A 220 9.57 -17.24 6.62
N ASN A 221 9.16 -18.32 5.97
CA ASN A 221 10.00 -19.54 5.86
C ASN A 221 11.27 -19.28 5.01
N ALA A 222 11.18 -18.50 3.96
CA ALA A 222 12.33 -18.17 3.10
C ALA A 222 13.25 -17.11 3.72
N PHE A 223 12.68 -16.18 4.49
CA PHE A 223 13.36 -15.04 5.10
C PHE A 223 12.95 -14.90 6.58
N PRO A 224 13.57 -15.65 7.51
CA PRO A 224 13.13 -15.72 8.91
C PRO A 224 13.09 -14.37 9.64
N ASP A 225 13.99 -13.46 9.31
CA ASP A 225 14.15 -12.15 10.01
C ASP A 225 13.62 -10.97 9.21
N LEU A 226 13.09 -11.20 8.00
CA LEU A 226 12.60 -10.11 7.15
C LEU A 226 11.38 -9.43 7.80
N PRO A 227 11.38 -8.09 7.91
CA PRO A 227 10.19 -7.33 8.28
C PRO A 227 9.04 -7.56 7.27
N ILE A 228 7.88 -7.99 7.78
CA ILE A 228 6.69 -8.27 6.97
C ILE A 228 5.51 -7.49 7.53
N ILE A 229 4.87 -6.68 6.70
CA ILE A 229 3.54 -6.12 6.96
C ILE A 229 2.52 -7.00 6.24
N ALA A 230 1.74 -7.77 7.01
CA ALA A 230 0.69 -8.61 6.45
C ALA A 230 -0.52 -7.77 6.06
N THR A 231 -1.01 -7.92 4.84
CA THR A 231 -2.21 -7.23 4.35
C THR A 231 -3.05 -8.16 3.48
N GLY A 232 -4.37 -7.95 3.49
CA GLY A 232 -5.30 -8.76 2.71
C GLY A 232 -6.20 -9.66 3.57
N GLY A 233 -7.37 -9.17 3.93
CA GLY A 233 -8.39 -9.88 4.67
C GLY A 233 -8.64 -9.34 6.04
#